data_6f18d227da6d8cc8fb9d4408b1e9e3d9
#
_entry.id   6f18d227da6d8cc8fb9d4408b1e9e3d9
#
_cell.length_a   1.000
_cell.length_b   1.000
_cell.length_c   1.000
_cell.angle_alpha   90.00
_cell.angle_beta   90.00
_cell.angle_gamma   90.00
#
_symmetry.space_group_name_H-M   'P 1'
#
loop_
_entity.id
_entity.type
_entity.pdbx_description
1 polymer ?
#
loop_
_entity_poly.entity_id
_entity_poly.type
_entity_poly.pdbx_seq_one_letter_code
_entity_poly.pdbx_strand_id
1 'polypeptide(L)'
;SSDVCSSDLGKKFLVDCGMEQGPDYYENKDIPVPPGELDFVLLTHAHMDHSGNLPAIYAKGFKGPVYATEATCNLCDIMLRDSAHIQMFEAEWRNRKAKRQGKPEFVPAYTMEDALGVIRNFVGCPYETGIILGEGLRVKFIDAGHLLGSSSIEVNICEAGVEKTIVFSGDIGNKNQPLIKDPAYFRKADYVVMESTYGDRSHGERPDYVRLLADVIQETFEIGRASCRERV
;
A
#
# COMPACT_ATOMS: atom_id res chain seq x y z
N SER A 1 4.17 -4.39 4.09
CA SER A 1 5.60 -4.63 3.82
C SER A 1 6.28 -3.33 3.41
N SER A 2 7.56 -3.19 3.67
CA SER A 2 8.34 -2.01 3.31
C SER A 2 9.75 -2.44 2.96
N ASP A 3 10.19 -2.15 1.74
CA ASP A 3 11.51 -2.51 1.27
C ASP A 3 12.37 -1.25 1.07
N VAL A 4 13.42 -1.11 1.88
CA VAL A 4 14.37 0.00 1.77
C VAL A 4 15.46 -0.39 0.78
N CYS A 5 15.59 0.38 -0.28
CA CYS A 5 16.68 0.24 -1.23
C CYS A 5 17.65 1.41 -1.08
N SER A 6 18.94 1.11 -1.01
CA SER A 6 20.01 2.08 -1.20
C SER A 6 20.85 1.67 -2.41
N SER A 7 21.19 2.62 -3.26
CA SER A 7 22.09 2.39 -4.37
C SER A 7 23.39 3.14 -4.15
N ASP A 8 24.49 2.67 -4.74
CA ASP A 8 25.77 3.38 -4.73
C ASP A 8 25.72 4.70 -5.54
N LEU A 9 24.60 4.93 -6.26
CA LEU A 9 24.23 6.22 -6.85
C LEU A 9 23.87 7.29 -5.80
N GLY A 10 23.97 6.96 -4.50
CA GLY A 10 23.69 7.87 -3.38
C GLY A 10 22.21 8.14 -3.15
N LYS A 11 21.31 7.39 -3.78
CA LYS A 11 19.86 7.51 -3.59
C LYS A 11 19.34 6.48 -2.59
N LYS A 12 18.52 6.94 -1.65
CA LYS A 12 17.80 6.11 -0.70
C LYS A 12 16.30 6.21 -0.98
N PHE A 13 15.68 5.10 -1.26
CA PHE A 13 14.24 5.07 -1.51
C PHE A 13 13.57 3.89 -0.84
N LEU A 14 12.27 4.00 -0.64
CA LEU A 14 11.42 2.99 -0.04
C LEU A 14 10.45 2.48 -1.10
N VAL A 15 10.20 1.19 -1.13
CA VAL A 15 9.11 0.60 -1.91
C VAL A 15 8.05 0.14 -0.91
N ASP A 16 6.87 0.73 -1.01
CA ASP A 16 5.76 0.64 -0.08
C ASP A 16 6.10 1.12 1.35
N CYS A 17 5.11 1.50 2.08
CA CYS A 17 5.22 1.94 3.47
C CYS A 17 3.94 1.57 4.21
N GLY A 18 3.78 0.26 4.44
CA GLY A 18 2.57 -0.34 4.95
C GLY A 18 2.41 -0.29 6.46
N MET A 19 1.16 -0.33 6.88
CA MET A 19 0.77 -0.50 8.27
C MET A 19 0.46 -1.96 8.53
N GLU A 20 1.05 -2.55 9.57
CA GLU A 20 0.70 -3.89 10.00
C GLU A 20 -0.74 -3.92 10.53
N GLN A 21 -1.51 -4.88 10.04
CA GLN A 21 -2.91 -5.11 10.41
C GLN A 21 -3.09 -6.57 10.84
N GLY A 22 -3.99 -6.81 11.80
CA GLY A 22 -4.34 -8.16 12.22
C GLY A 22 -4.68 -8.27 13.71
N PRO A 23 -5.14 -9.45 14.16
CA PRO A 23 -5.44 -9.72 15.57
C PRO A 23 -4.18 -9.80 16.44
N ASP A 24 -3.06 -10.17 15.85
CA ASP A 24 -1.76 -10.17 16.51
C ASP A 24 -1.19 -8.76 16.42
N TYR A 25 -1.09 -8.12 17.59
CA TYR A 25 -0.57 -6.76 17.69
C TYR A 25 0.94 -6.77 17.37
N TYR A 26 1.27 -6.67 16.09
CA TYR A 26 2.62 -6.32 15.69
C TYR A 26 2.78 -4.81 15.89
N GLU A 27 3.75 -4.40 16.68
CA GLU A 27 4.12 -2.99 16.75
C GLU A 27 4.69 -2.59 15.39
N ASN A 28 4.08 -1.60 14.75
CA ASN A 28 4.63 -1.01 13.53
C ASN A 28 6.05 -0.53 13.81
N LYS A 29 7.03 -1.27 13.33
CA LYS A 29 8.45 -0.97 13.54
C LYS A 29 8.86 0.23 12.69
N ASP A 30 9.79 0.99 13.21
CA ASP A 30 10.44 2.04 12.42
C ASP A 30 11.20 1.42 11.25
N ILE A 31 11.19 2.09 10.12
CA ILE A 31 12.04 1.72 8.99
C ILE A 31 13.52 1.87 9.38
N PRO A 32 14.42 1.04 8.82
CA PRO A 32 15.83 0.99 9.24
C PRO A 32 16.65 2.24 8.85
N VAL A 33 16.04 3.19 8.14
CA VAL A 33 16.66 4.46 7.71
C VAL A 33 15.84 5.62 8.27
N PRO A 34 16.49 6.69 8.80
CA PRO A 34 15.74 7.89 9.19
C PRO A 34 14.89 8.41 8.03
N PRO A 35 13.57 8.63 8.22
CA PRO A 35 12.69 9.06 7.14
C PRO A 35 13.14 10.32 6.40
N GLY A 36 13.79 11.25 7.11
CA GLY A 36 14.34 12.47 6.49
C GLY A 36 15.52 12.25 5.53
N GLU A 37 16.10 11.05 5.52
CA GLU A 37 17.18 10.67 4.58
C GLU A 37 16.65 10.00 3.31
N LEU A 38 15.36 9.70 3.22
CA LEU A 38 14.76 9.13 2.02
C LEU A 38 14.59 10.21 0.94
N ASP A 39 15.09 9.92 -0.25
CA ASP A 39 14.91 10.78 -1.42
C ASP A 39 13.47 10.72 -1.95
N PHE A 40 12.88 9.53 -2.00
CA PHE A 40 11.52 9.31 -2.49
C PHE A 40 10.94 7.96 -2.02
N VAL A 41 9.65 7.79 -2.25
CA VAL A 41 8.93 6.51 -2.07
C VAL A 41 8.32 6.08 -3.40
N LEU A 42 8.37 4.80 -3.70
CA LEU A 42 7.64 4.15 -4.79
C LEU A 42 6.49 3.36 -4.17
N LEU A 43 5.27 3.59 -4.58
CA LEU A 43 4.10 2.94 -4.02
C LEU A 43 3.43 2.05 -5.06
N THR A 44 3.29 0.76 -4.75
CA THR A 44 2.69 -0.23 -5.65
C THR A 44 1.19 -0.04 -5.78
N HIS A 45 0.49 0.15 -4.66
CA HIS A 45 -0.95 0.33 -4.63
C HIS A 45 -1.45 0.91 -3.28
N ALA A 46 -2.75 1.19 -3.20
CA ALA A 46 -3.30 2.00 -2.12
C ALA A 46 -3.71 1.25 -0.85
N HIS A 47 -3.63 -0.09 -0.78
CA HIS A 47 -3.99 -0.81 0.44
C HIS A 47 -3.18 -0.33 1.66
N MET A 48 -3.78 -0.39 2.84
CA MET A 48 -3.20 0.16 4.07
C MET A 48 -1.93 -0.56 4.52
N ASP A 49 -1.81 -1.84 4.23
CA ASP A 49 -0.60 -2.64 4.46
C ASP A 49 0.53 -2.34 3.48
N HIS A 50 0.31 -1.45 2.51
CA HIS A 50 1.32 -0.91 1.59
C HIS A 50 1.49 0.61 1.69
N SER A 51 0.45 1.36 2.07
CA SER A 51 0.46 2.83 2.09
C SER A 51 0.27 3.45 3.48
N GLY A 52 -0.25 2.70 4.44
CA GLY A 52 -0.82 3.22 5.68
C GLY A 52 0.14 3.95 6.62
N ASN A 53 1.44 3.72 6.51
CA ASN A 53 2.46 4.40 7.31
C ASN A 53 3.12 5.60 6.59
N LEU A 54 2.71 5.93 5.38
CA LEU A 54 3.21 7.13 4.68
C LEU A 54 3.05 8.42 5.51
N PRO A 55 1.90 8.68 6.17
CA PRO A 55 1.78 9.85 7.05
C PRO A 55 2.71 9.78 8.27
N ALA A 56 2.96 8.57 8.80
CA ALA A 56 3.85 8.40 9.95
C ALA A 56 5.30 8.74 9.62
N ILE A 57 5.81 8.31 8.44
CA ILE A 57 7.16 8.71 8.02
C ILE A 57 7.23 10.19 7.66
N TYR A 58 6.13 10.79 7.15
CA TYR A 58 6.04 12.23 6.93
C TYR A 58 6.17 13.01 8.24
N ALA A 59 5.48 12.59 9.29
CA ALA A 59 5.58 13.16 10.64
C ALA A 59 7.03 13.07 11.18
N LYS A 60 7.76 12.01 10.82
CA LYS A 60 9.15 11.76 11.22
C LYS A 60 10.20 12.42 10.29
N GLY A 61 9.78 13.29 9.37
CA GLY A 61 10.68 14.14 8.59
C GLY A 61 10.82 13.80 7.10
N PHE A 62 10.17 12.77 6.60
CA PHE A 62 10.11 12.52 5.14
C PHE A 62 9.41 13.68 4.43
N LYS A 63 10.02 14.25 3.41
CA LYS A 63 9.47 15.35 2.61
C LYS A 63 9.62 15.13 1.10
N GLY A 64 10.17 13.98 0.71
CA GLY A 64 10.35 13.61 -0.70
C GLY A 64 9.03 13.29 -1.41
N PRO A 65 9.06 13.13 -2.74
CA PRO A 65 7.91 12.70 -3.52
C PRO A 65 7.54 11.23 -3.27
N VAL A 66 6.25 10.92 -3.41
CA VAL A 66 5.70 9.57 -3.44
C VAL A 66 5.20 9.31 -4.86
N TYR A 67 5.90 8.48 -5.60
CA TYR A 67 5.54 8.09 -6.97
C TYR A 67 4.61 6.89 -6.95
N ALA A 68 3.46 7.02 -7.59
CA ALA A 68 2.47 5.95 -7.75
C ALA A 68 1.68 6.18 -9.04
N THR A 69 0.85 5.21 -9.44
CA THR A 69 -0.09 5.47 -10.52
C THR A 69 -1.11 6.53 -10.12
N GLU A 70 -1.67 7.25 -11.09
CA GLU A 70 -2.65 8.31 -10.82
C GLU A 70 -3.85 7.81 -10.02
N ALA A 71 -4.37 6.62 -10.34
CA ALA A 71 -5.49 6.03 -9.61
C ALA A 71 -5.10 5.64 -8.17
N THR A 72 -3.88 5.15 -7.94
CA THR A 72 -3.36 4.90 -6.60
C THR A 72 -3.25 6.20 -5.79
N CYS A 73 -2.76 7.28 -6.39
CA CYS A 73 -2.72 8.61 -5.74
C CYS A 73 -4.11 9.06 -5.29
N ASN A 74 -5.11 8.93 -6.17
CA ASN A 74 -6.50 9.32 -5.89
C ASN A 74 -7.12 8.46 -4.77
N LEU A 75 -6.87 7.15 -4.76
CA LEU A 75 -7.34 6.27 -3.70
C LEU A 75 -6.66 6.57 -2.37
N CYS A 76 -5.35 6.80 -2.36
CA CYS A 76 -4.61 7.17 -1.16
C CYS A 76 -5.09 8.49 -0.56
N ASP A 77 -5.49 9.48 -1.36
CA ASP A 77 -6.07 10.72 -0.85
C ASP A 77 -7.31 10.45 0.03
N ILE A 78 -8.16 9.50 -0.39
CA ILE A 78 -9.34 9.12 0.38
C ILE A 78 -8.94 8.28 1.60
N MET A 79 -8.16 7.22 1.39
CA MET A 79 -7.87 6.21 2.41
C MET A 79 -7.00 6.75 3.55
N LEU A 80 -6.00 7.56 3.26
CA LEU A 80 -5.12 8.12 4.29
C LEU A 80 -5.83 9.18 5.14
N ARG A 81 -6.74 9.96 4.56
CA ARG A 81 -7.60 10.87 5.33
C ARG A 81 -8.55 10.11 6.26
N ASP A 82 -9.19 9.07 5.75
CA ASP A 82 -10.10 8.24 6.54
C ASP A 82 -9.36 7.56 7.70
N SER A 83 -8.22 6.97 7.41
CA SER A 83 -7.36 6.35 8.44
C SER A 83 -6.91 7.35 9.51
N ALA A 84 -6.48 8.55 9.12
CA ALA A 84 -6.12 9.59 10.08
C ALA A 84 -7.31 9.98 10.97
N HIS A 85 -8.50 10.14 10.37
CA HIS A 85 -9.72 10.44 11.10
C HIS A 85 -10.06 9.35 12.13
N ILE A 86 -10.02 8.08 11.71
CA ILE A 86 -10.30 6.93 12.59
C ILE A 86 -9.31 6.89 13.75
N GLN A 87 -8.00 7.01 13.49
CA GLN A 87 -6.97 6.98 14.53
C GLN A 87 -7.12 8.13 15.54
N MET A 88 -7.42 9.35 15.07
CA MET A 88 -7.66 10.49 15.94
C MET A 88 -8.90 10.29 16.79
N PHE A 89 -10.01 9.81 16.21
CA PHE A 89 -11.24 9.51 16.93
C PHE A 89 -11.03 8.42 17.99
N GLU A 90 -10.31 7.35 17.66
CA GLU A 90 -9.95 6.29 18.61
C GLU A 90 -9.07 6.82 19.74
N ALA A 91 -8.09 7.67 19.42
CA ALA A 91 -7.22 8.30 20.41
C ALA A 91 -8.03 9.14 21.41
N GLU A 92 -8.97 9.94 20.92
CA GLU A 92 -9.86 10.73 21.79
C GLU A 92 -10.73 9.84 22.70
N TRP A 93 -11.28 8.75 22.15
CA TRP A 93 -12.09 7.81 22.92
C TRP A 93 -11.25 7.10 23.98
N ARG A 94 -10.06 6.61 23.64
CA ARG A 94 -9.11 5.97 24.57
C ARG A 94 -8.67 6.95 25.66
N ASN A 95 -8.39 8.19 25.30
CA ASN A 95 -7.93 9.22 26.24
C ASN A 95 -9.01 9.63 27.24
N ARG A 96 -10.28 9.73 26.82
CA ARG A 96 -11.41 9.91 27.75
C ARG A 96 -11.48 8.81 28.81
N LYS A 97 -11.19 7.55 28.41
CA LYS A 97 -11.15 6.41 29.35
C LYS A 97 -9.87 6.41 30.20
N ALA A 98 -8.71 6.68 29.60
CA ALA A 98 -7.42 6.75 30.29
C ALA A 98 -7.40 7.83 31.38
N LYS A 99 -7.94 9.02 31.09
CA LYS A 99 -8.06 10.13 32.06
C LYS A 99 -8.84 9.73 33.32
N ARG A 100 -9.90 8.94 33.18
CA ARG A 100 -10.68 8.43 34.33
C ARG A 100 -9.92 7.40 35.15
N GLN A 101 -8.90 6.77 34.57
CA GLN A 101 -8.09 5.71 35.21
C GLN A 101 -6.69 6.20 35.63
N GLY A 102 -6.35 7.49 35.44
CA GLY A 102 -5.02 8.03 35.72
C GLY A 102 -3.92 7.43 34.85
N LYS A 103 -4.25 6.93 33.66
CA LYS A 103 -3.28 6.36 32.70
C LYS A 103 -2.75 7.44 31.74
N PRO A 104 -1.53 7.25 31.19
CA PRO A 104 -0.96 8.16 30.20
C PRO A 104 -1.87 8.24 28.96
N GLU A 105 -1.81 9.38 28.26
CA GLU A 105 -2.54 9.59 27.03
C GLU A 105 -1.98 8.73 25.91
N PHE A 106 -2.90 8.21 25.09
CA PHE A 106 -2.60 7.52 23.85
C PHE A 106 -2.41 8.55 22.73
N VAL A 107 -1.30 8.46 22.01
CA VAL A 107 -0.99 9.33 20.86
C VAL A 107 -1.23 8.53 19.58
N PRO A 108 -1.98 9.04 18.60
CA PRO A 108 -2.15 8.37 17.31
C PRO A 108 -0.81 8.30 16.58
N ALA A 109 -0.64 7.32 15.69
CA ALA A 109 0.59 7.15 14.92
C ALA A 109 0.89 8.36 14.02
N TYR A 110 -0.15 9.06 13.57
CA TYR A 110 -0.09 10.31 12.81
C TYR A 110 -1.42 11.07 12.90
N THR A 111 -1.38 12.30 12.48
CA THR A 111 -2.51 13.23 12.49
C THR A 111 -3.08 13.45 11.08
N MET A 112 -4.22 14.14 10.99
CA MET A 112 -4.77 14.59 9.71
C MET A 112 -3.81 15.54 8.98
N GLU A 113 -3.05 16.36 9.71
CA GLU A 113 -2.08 17.28 9.11
C GLU A 113 -0.94 16.49 8.43
N ASP A 114 -0.48 15.42 9.05
CA ASP A 114 0.55 14.54 8.49
C ASP A 114 0.05 13.84 7.23
N ALA A 115 -1.19 13.32 7.25
CA ALA A 115 -1.82 12.71 6.09
C ALA A 115 -1.94 13.71 4.93
N LEU A 116 -2.46 14.90 5.18
CA LEU A 116 -2.55 15.97 4.18
C LEU A 116 -1.17 16.41 3.70
N GLY A 117 -0.18 16.35 4.58
CA GLY A 117 1.21 16.67 4.26
C GLY A 117 1.79 15.73 3.21
N VAL A 118 1.71 14.42 3.43
CA VAL A 118 2.24 13.43 2.50
C VAL A 118 1.44 13.35 1.20
N ILE A 119 0.11 13.52 1.27
CA ILE A 119 -0.76 13.54 0.08
C ILE A 119 -0.31 14.60 -0.94
N ARG A 120 0.12 15.77 -0.48
CA ARG A 120 0.66 16.81 -1.36
C ARG A 120 1.97 16.43 -2.07
N ASN A 121 2.66 15.41 -1.60
CA ASN A 121 3.90 14.92 -2.19
C ASN A 121 3.68 13.79 -3.21
N PHE A 122 2.44 13.37 -3.44
CA PHE A 122 2.15 12.34 -4.44
C PHE A 122 2.38 12.85 -5.86
N VAL A 123 3.01 12.00 -6.66
CA VAL A 123 3.29 12.24 -8.09
C VAL A 123 2.66 11.12 -8.90
N GLY A 124 1.61 11.42 -9.65
CA GLY A 124 0.92 10.47 -10.51
C GLY A 124 1.74 10.07 -11.72
N CYS A 125 1.93 8.79 -11.91
CA CYS A 125 2.74 8.20 -12.96
C CYS A 125 1.88 7.37 -13.92
N PRO A 126 2.06 7.50 -15.24
CA PRO A 126 1.39 6.64 -16.20
C PRO A 126 1.99 5.23 -16.18
N TYR A 127 1.14 4.23 -16.46
CA TYR A 127 1.61 2.87 -16.71
C TYR A 127 2.54 2.80 -17.91
N GLU A 128 3.40 1.80 -17.94
CA GLU A 128 4.31 1.44 -19.04
C GLU A 128 5.28 2.54 -19.48
N THR A 129 5.32 3.66 -18.76
CA THR A 129 6.19 4.79 -19.08
C THR A 129 7.39 4.80 -18.14
N GLY A 130 8.59 4.87 -18.71
CA GLY A 130 9.83 4.98 -17.95
C GLY A 130 10.04 6.39 -17.41
N ILE A 131 10.23 6.51 -16.09
CA ILE A 131 10.44 7.75 -15.37
C ILE A 131 11.88 7.78 -14.88
N ILE A 132 12.63 8.83 -15.21
CA ILE A 132 14.00 9.00 -14.76
C ILE A 132 13.98 9.72 -13.41
N LEU A 133 14.48 9.06 -12.36
CA LEU A 133 14.54 9.58 -11.00
C LEU A 133 15.94 10.03 -10.57
N GLY A 134 16.91 9.86 -11.44
CA GLY A 134 18.31 10.25 -11.24
C GLY A 134 19.18 9.72 -12.35
N GLU A 135 20.47 10.10 -12.34
CA GLU A 135 21.43 9.52 -13.26
C GLU A 135 21.53 8.01 -13.01
N GLY A 136 21.36 7.21 -14.06
CA GLY A 136 21.39 5.74 -13.95
C GLY A 136 20.19 5.11 -13.22
N LEU A 137 19.15 5.86 -12.86
CA LEU A 137 17.96 5.33 -12.15
C LEU A 137 16.69 5.63 -12.93
N ARG A 138 16.02 4.57 -13.38
CA ARG A 138 14.76 4.63 -14.11
C ARG A 138 13.75 3.67 -13.50
N VAL A 139 12.50 4.12 -13.40
CA VAL A 139 11.39 3.35 -12.82
C VAL A 139 10.23 3.26 -13.81
N LYS A 140 9.51 2.14 -13.80
CA LYS A 140 8.31 1.94 -14.59
C LYS A 140 7.25 1.20 -13.78
N PHE A 141 6.01 1.70 -13.82
CA PHE A 141 4.85 1.09 -13.20
C PHE A 141 4.12 0.21 -14.22
N ILE A 142 3.84 -1.03 -13.86
CA ILE A 142 3.23 -2.05 -14.74
C ILE A 142 1.98 -2.59 -14.04
N ASP A 143 0.86 -2.68 -14.75
CA ASP A 143 -0.42 -3.07 -14.17
C ASP A 143 -0.33 -4.44 -13.49
N ALA A 144 -0.59 -4.48 -12.19
CA ALA A 144 -0.55 -5.70 -11.39
C ALA A 144 -1.90 -6.43 -11.34
N GLY A 145 -2.98 -5.85 -11.89
CA GLY A 145 -4.29 -6.48 -11.96
C GLY A 145 -4.93 -6.81 -10.62
N HIS A 146 -4.49 -6.19 -9.52
CA HIS A 146 -4.94 -6.48 -8.16
C HIS A 146 -6.12 -5.60 -7.75
N LEU A 147 -5.95 -4.29 -7.87
CA LEU A 147 -7.02 -3.31 -7.69
C LEU A 147 -6.83 -2.11 -8.63
N LEU A 148 -7.77 -1.18 -8.62
CA LEU A 148 -7.69 0.01 -9.45
C LEU A 148 -6.41 0.80 -9.12
N GLY A 149 -5.56 0.98 -10.10
CA GLY A 149 -4.29 1.67 -9.95
C GLY A 149 -3.11 0.81 -9.48
N SER A 150 -3.34 -0.45 -9.09
CA SER A 150 -2.26 -1.33 -8.62
C SER A 150 -1.18 -1.54 -9.66
N SER A 151 0.06 -1.59 -9.21
CA SER A 151 1.20 -1.79 -10.08
C SER A 151 2.29 -2.66 -9.47
N SER A 152 2.94 -3.43 -10.30
CA SER A 152 4.29 -3.91 -10.03
C SER A 152 5.28 -2.86 -10.53
N ILE A 153 6.43 -2.74 -9.86
CA ILE A 153 7.40 -1.68 -10.13
C ILE A 153 8.69 -2.29 -10.67
N GLU A 154 9.08 -1.87 -11.87
CA GLU A 154 10.38 -2.18 -12.46
C GLU A 154 11.35 -1.03 -12.19
N VAL A 155 12.46 -1.35 -11.53
CA VAL A 155 13.55 -0.41 -11.23
C VAL A 155 14.76 -0.83 -12.02
N ASN A 156 15.21 0.03 -12.94
CA ASN A 156 16.42 -0.16 -13.72
C ASN A 156 17.53 0.74 -13.14
N ILE A 157 18.64 0.13 -12.77
CA ILE A 157 19.82 0.78 -12.21
C ILE A 157 20.97 0.57 -13.17
N CYS A 158 21.64 1.64 -13.58
CA CYS A 158 22.86 1.60 -14.38
C CYS A 158 23.99 2.29 -13.61
N GLU A 159 24.98 1.52 -13.19
CA GLU A 159 26.13 2.00 -12.45
C GLU A 159 27.42 1.46 -13.05
N ALA A 160 28.38 2.34 -13.30
CA ALA A 160 29.66 2.01 -13.94
C ALA A 160 29.52 1.16 -15.23
N GLY A 161 28.45 1.39 -16.00
CA GLY A 161 28.16 0.67 -17.24
C GLY A 161 27.51 -0.71 -17.03
N VAL A 162 27.20 -1.09 -15.80
CA VAL A 162 26.48 -2.32 -15.48
C VAL A 162 25.01 -2.00 -15.25
N GLU A 163 24.14 -2.60 -16.04
CA GLU A 163 22.69 -2.47 -15.87
C GLU A 163 22.13 -3.63 -15.05
N LYS A 164 21.26 -3.30 -14.10
CA LYS A 164 20.48 -4.26 -13.30
C LYS A 164 19.02 -3.87 -13.26
N THR A 165 18.14 -4.87 -13.37
CA THR A 165 16.70 -4.70 -13.27
C THR A 165 16.20 -5.41 -12.02
N ILE A 166 15.54 -4.66 -11.16
CA ILE A 166 14.86 -5.17 -9.96
C ILE A 166 13.35 -5.01 -10.18
N VAL A 167 12.58 -6.04 -9.88
CA VAL A 167 11.12 -6.00 -9.94
C VAL A 167 10.55 -6.19 -8.55
N PHE A 168 9.68 -5.27 -8.14
CA PHE A 168 8.87 -5.38 -6.94
C PHE A 168 7.44 -5.71 -7.39
N SER A 169 6.90 -6.86 -6.99
CA SER A 169 5.59 -7.28 -7.48
C SER A 169 4.44 -6.43 -6.94
N GLY A 170 4.57 -5.89 -5.73
CA GLY A 170 3.39 -5.54 -4.95
C GLY A 170 2.49 -6.77 -4.81
N ASP A 171 1.20 -6.55 -4.67
CA ASP A 171 0.20 -7.61 -4.71
C ASP A 171 -0.24 -7.87 -6.16
N ILE A 172 -0.26 -9.14 -6.55
CA ILE A 172 -0.59 -9.56 -7.91
C ILE A 172 -2.04 -10.04 -7.97
N GLY A 173 -2.80 -9.48 -8.89
CA GLY A 173 -4.20 -9.85 -9.09
C GLY A 173 -4.40 -11.16 -9.84
N ASN A 174 -5.65 -11.59 -9.85
CA ASN A 174 -6.08 -12.77 -10.60
C ASN A 174 -6.51 -12.40 -12.02
N LYS A 175 -6.36 -13.34 -12.96
CA LYS A 175 -6.85 -13.18 -14.34
C LYS A 175 -8.37 -13.20 -14.42
N ASN A 176 -8.89 -12.58 -15.47
CA ASN A 176 -10.32 -12.55 -15.79
C ASN A 176 -11.19 -11.96 -14.67
N GLN A 177 -10.68 -10.95 -13.95
CA GLN A 177 -11.48 -10.20 -12.99
C GLN A 177 -12.38 -9.19 -13.70
N PRO A 178 -13.64 -9.01 -13.25
CA PRO A 178 -14.46 -7.93 -13.78
C PRO A 178 -13.86 -6.57 -13.37
N LEU A 179 -13.94 -5.58 -14.24
CA LEU A 179 -13.53 -4.18 -14.04
C LEU A 179 -12.02 -3.91 -13.94
N ILE A 180 -11.18 -4.91 -13.78
CA ILE A 180 -9.73 -4.78 -13.62
C ILE A 180 -9.05 -5.54 -14.76
N LYS A 181 -7.96 -5.00 -15.28
CA LYS A 181 -7.16 -5.68 -16.31
C LYS A 181 -6.44 -6.88 -15.70
N ASP A 182 -6.12 -7.85 -16.53
CA ASP A 182 -5.23 -8.94 -16.13
C ASP A 182 -3.84 -8.40 -15.81
N PRO A 183 -3.12 -9.01 -14.82
CA PRO A 183 -1.76 -8.61 -14.53
C PRO A 183 -0.84 -8.76 -15.74
N ALA A 184 -0.03 -7.75 -15.98
CA ALA A 184 1.01 -7.79 -17.00
C ALA A 184 2.26 -8.51 -16.48
N TYR A 185 3.02 -9.13 -17.38
CA TYR A 185 4.17 -9.95 -17.02
C TYR A 185 5.49 -9.29 -17.41
N PHE A 186 6.47 -9.44 -16.53
CA PHE A 186 7.86 -9.10 -16.85
C PHE A 186 8.50 -10.22 -17.67
N ARG A 187 9.29 -9.83 -18.67
CA ARG A 187 9.99 -10.79 -19.51
C ARG A 187 11.36 -11.15 -18.95
N LYS A 188 11.99 -10.22 -18.21
CA LYS A 188 13.33 -10.37 -17.66
C LYS A 188 13.50 -9.48 -16.44
N ALA A 189 14.15 -9.98 -15.41
CA ALA A 189 14.65 -9.23 -14.25
C ALA A 189 15.94 -9.91 -13.76
N ASP A 190 16.85 -9.14 -13.15
CA ASP A 190 18.00 -9.68 -12.44
C ASP A 190 17.60 -10.10 -11.01
N TYR A 191 16.71 -9.32 -10.39
CA TYR A 191 16.19 -9.58 -9.04
C TYR A 191 14.69 -9.39 -9.01
N VAL A 192 14.00 -10.20 -8.21
CA VAL A 192 12.56 -10.11 -8.01
C VAL A 192 12.25 -10.17 -6.53
N VAL A 193 11.55 -9.17 -6.03
CA VAL A 193 10.93 -9.14 -4.71
C VAL A 193 9.44 -9.30 -4.92
N MET A 194 8.86 -10.41 -4.44
CA MET A 194 7.46 -10.73 -4.73
C MET A 194 6.72 -11.24 -3.51
N GLU A 195 5.41 -11.03 -3.50
CA GLU A 195 4.52 -11.61 -2.50
C GLU A 195 4.53 -13.14 -2.54
N SER A 196 4.16 -13.76 -1.43
CA SER A 196 4.03 -15.22 -1.31
C SER A 196 2.74 -15.65 -0.61
N THR A 197 1.71 -14.82 -0.63
CA THR A 197 0.43 -15.04 0.07
C THR A 197 -0.22 -16.36 -0.31
N TYR A 198 -0.17 -16.72 -1.59
CA TYR A 198 -0.63 -18.01 -2.12
C TYR A 198 0.51 -18.89 -2.63
N GLY A 199 1.72 -18.76 -2.07
CA GLY A 199 2.89 -19.52 -2.48
C GLY A 199 2.80 -21.02 -2.21
N ASP A 200 1.96 -21.45 -1.27
CA ASP A 200 1.76 -22.84 -0.84
C ASP A 200 0.39 -23.43 -1.23
N ARG A 201 -0.50 -22.65 -1.86
CA ARG A 201 -1.88 -23.07 -2.17
C ARG A 201 -2.44 -22.37 -3.40
N SER A 202 -3.53 -22.94 -3.93
CA SER A 202 -4.32 -22.36 -5.03
C SER A 202 -5.63 -21.78 -4.50
N HIS A 203 -6.18 -20.81 -5.23
CA HIS A 203 -7.52 -20.23 -4.94
C HIS A 203 -8.67 -21.23 -5.16
N GLY A 204 -8.45 -22.36 -5.83
CA GLY A 204 -9.50 -23.27 -6.26
C GLY A 204 -10.28 -22.76 -7.47
N GLU A 205 -11.35 -23.47 -7.83
CA GLU A 205 -12.28 -23.04 -8.90
C GLU A 205 -13.14 -21.89 -8.41
N ARG A 206 -13.40 -20.93 -9.28
CA ARG A 206 -14.27 -19.80 -8.95
C ARG A 206 -15.73 -20.26 -8.93
N PRO A 207 -16.44 -20.10 -7.81
CA PRO A 207 -17.86 -20.36 -7.76
C PRO A 207 -18.64 -19.28 -8.55
N ASP A 208 -19.87 -19.60 -8.91
CA ASP A 208 -20.81 -18.62 -9.40
C ASP A 208 -21.29 -17.72 -8.25
N TYR A 209 -20.55 -16.62 -8.02
CA TYR A 209 -20.84 -15.68 -6.95
C TYR A 209 -22.23 -15.04 -7.06
N VAL A 210 -22.77 -14.87 -8.28
CA VAL A 210 -24.10 -14.31 -8.48
C VAL A 210 -25.14 -15.26 -7.94
N ARG A 211 -25.00 -16.55 -8.24
CA ARG A 211 -25.92 -17.58 -7.73
C ARG A 211 -25.81 -17.72 -6.21
N LEU A 212 -24.58 -17.81 -5.68
CA LEU A 212 -24.37 -17.89 -4.22
C LEU A 212 -24.98 -16.71 -3.48
N LEU A 213 -24.82 -15.49 -3.99
CA LEU A 213 -25.40 -14.30 -3.40
C LEU A 213 -26.95 -14.35 -3.48
N ALA A 214 -27.50 -14.78 -4.61
CA ALA A 214 -28.95 -14.93 -4.77
C ALA A 214 -29.52 -15.95 -3.78
N ASP A 215 -28.84 -17.09 -3.59
CA ASP A 215 -29.24 -18.13 -2.64
C ASP A 215 -29.23 -17.59 -1.20
N VAL A 216 -28.17 -16.87 -0.79
CA VAL A 216 -28.08 -16.24 0.55
C VAL A 216 -29.19 -15.21 0.77
N ILE A 217 -29.48 -14.38 -0.24
CA ILE A 217 -30.56 -13.39 -0.17
C ILE A 217 -31.91 -14.10 -0.02
N GLN A 218 -32.17 -15.13 -0.84
CA GLN A 218 -33.40 -15.90 -0.80
C GLN A 218 -33.63 -16.56 0.58
N GLU A 219 -32.60 -17.25 1.09
CA GLU A 219 -32.64 -17.86 2.42
C GLU A 219 -32.88 -16.81 3.52
N THR A 220 -32.25 -15.63 3.42
CA THR A 220 -32.45 -14.55 4.38
C THR A 220 -33.89 -14.04 4.40
N PHE A 221 -34.53 -13.93 3.23
CA PHE A 221 -35.94 -13.55 3.12
C PHE A 221 -36.87 -14.62 3.72
N GLU A 222 -36.58 -15.90 3.50
CA GLU A 222 -37.38 -17.00 4.06
C GLU A 222 -37.30 -17.06 5.59
N ILE A 223 -36.14 -16.80 6.16
CA ILE A 223 -35.94 -16.76 7.61
C ILE A 223 -36.51 -15.47 8.23
N GLY A 224 -36.74 -14.42 7.43
CA GLY A 224 -37.28 -13.14 7.89
C GLY A 224 -36.29 -12.33 8.73
N ARG A 225 -34.98 -12.56 8.59
CA ARG A 225 -33.91 -11.81 9.25
C ARG A 225 -33.24 -10.86 8.24
N ALA A 226 -32.95 -9.65 8.70
CA ALA A 226 -32.08 -8.77 7.95
C ALA A 226 -30.64 -9.31 7.97
N SER A 227 -29.93 -9.26 6.83
CA SER A 227 -28.50 -9.45 6.78
C SER A 227 -27.84 -8.35 7.61
N CYS A 228 -27.34 -8.68 8.80
CA CYS A 228 -26.51 -7.75 9.56
C CYS A 228 -25.10 -7.81 8.98
N ARG A 229 -24.62 -6.68 8.46
CA ARG A 229 -23.21 -6.51 8.13
C ARG A 229 -22.43 -6.59 9.45
N GLU A 230 -21.60 -7.60 9.58
CA GLU A 230 -20.69 -7.69 10.72
C GLU A 230 -19.80 -6.45 10.71
N ARG A 231 -19.72 -5.74 11.82
CA ARG A 231 -18.75 -4.66 11.96
C ARG A 231 -17.38 -5.32 12.13
N VAL A 232 -16.58 -5.20 11.11
CA VAL A 232 -15.15 -5.50 11.21
C VAL A 232 -14.48 -4.47 12.09
#